data_28510ace7de113582f209e766ad456de
#
_entry.id   28510ace7de113582f209e766ad456de
#
_cell.length_a   1.000
_cell.length_b   1.000
_cell.length_c   1.000
_cell.angle_alpha   90.00
_cell.angle_beta   90.00
_cell.angle_gamma   90.00
#
_symmetry.space_group_name_H-M   'P 1'
#
loop_
_entity.id
_entity.type
_entity.pdbx_description
1 polymer ?
#
loop_
_entity_poly.entity_id
_entity_poly.type
_entity_poly.pdbx_seq_one_letter_code
_entity_poly.pdbx_strand_id
1 'polypeptide(L)'
;IKLAKKNKSVVACLIEQGTLEKTKKIKKKKDFYNLDKEFFLKTLLENMQKKIKIISSTGYNSRELIYLREKYKLKNSRDFYMVGGMGHTSSVALGYSLSAKNKTICLDGDGSLLMHLGSIKTAGTFANKNFKYILLNNNMHDSVGGQRTYADDIDFEKLSKSVGFKKF
;
A
#
# COMPACT_ATOMS: atom_id res chain seq x y z
N ILE A 1 18.19 -5.53 -28.94
CA ILE A 1 17.79 -6.88 -29.41
C ILE A 1 18.72 -7.39 -30.49
N LYS A 2 18.93 -6.66 -31.60
CA LYS A 2 19.84 -7.10 -32.69
C LYS A 2 21.26 -7.39 -32.17
N LEU A 3 21.80 -6.50 -31.33
CA LEU A 3 23.17 -6.65 -30.77
C LEU A 3 23.24 -7.86 -29.82
N ALA A 4 22.23 -8.08 -28.97
CA ALA A 4 22.18 -9.25 -28.09
C ALA A 4 22.16 -10.57 -28.87
N LYS A 5 21.37 -10.62 -29.96
CA LYS A 5 21.31 -11.79 -30.84
C LYS A 5 22.62 -12.02 -31.55
N LYS A 6 23.28 -10.97 -32.09
CA LYS A 6 24.55 -11.07 -32.79
C LYS A 6 25.66 -11.57 -31.89
N ASN A 7 25.75 -11.04 -30.67
CA ASN A 7 26.83 -11.35 -29.73
C ASN A 7 26.55 -12.55 -28.82
N LYS A 8 25.32 -13.11 -28.89
CA LYS A 8 24.83 -14.16 -27.96
C LYS A 8 25.10 -13.82 -26.48
N SER A 9 24.91 -12.54 -26.15
CA SER A 9 25.22 -11.99 -24.82
C SER A 9 24.10 -11.13 -24.29
N VAL A 10 24.09 -10.91 -22.97
CA VAL A 10 23.18 -9.96 -22.32
C VAL A 10 23.60 -8.55 -22.72
N VAL A 11 22.63 -7.73 -23.13
CA VAL A 11 22.84 -6.33 -23.48
C VAL A 11 21.93 -5.49 -22.59
N ALA A 12 22.52 -4.58 -21.81
CA ALA A 12 21.81 -3.56 -21.06
C ALA A 12 21.65 -2.31 -21.91
N CYS A 13 20.44 -1.80 -21.99
CA CYS A 13 20.14 -0.50 -22.59
C CYS A 13 19.91 0.52 -21.48
N LEU A 14 20.82 1.43 -21.31
CA LEU A 14 20.66 2.54 -20.37
C LEU A 14 19.92 3.68 -21.08
N ILE A 15 18.82 4.09 -20.51
CA ILE A 15 18.00 5.20 -21.02
C ILE A 15 18.20 6.38 -20.08
N GLU A 16 18.75 7.47 -20.62
CA GLU A 16 18.95 8.68 -19.85
C GLU A 16 17.60 9.34 -19.47
N GLN A 17 17.56 9.94 -18.30
CA GLN A 17 16.36 10.63 -17.82
C GLN A 17 15.96 11.75 -18.81
N GLY A 18 14.71 11.74 -19.23
CA GLY A 18 14.19 12.74 -20.19
C GLY A 18 14.26 12.31 -21.66
N THR A 19 14.87 11.16 -21.99
CA THR A 19 14.92 10.63 -23.36
C THR A 19 13.55 10.20 -23.88
N LEU A 20 12.66 9.74 -23.00
CA LEU A 20 11.31 9.32 -23.35
C LEU A 20 10.33 10.48 -23.13
N GLU A 21 9.37 10.61 -24.05
CA GLU A 21 8.30 11.58 -23.91
C GLU A 21 7.46 11.29 -22.66
N LYS A 22 7.06 12.37 -21.97
CA LYS A 22 6.13 12.25 -20.85
C LYS A 22 4.76 11.80 -21.36
N THR A 23 4.25 10.72 -20.85
CA THR A 23 2.87 10.31 -21.10
C THR A 23 1.91 11.42 -20.67
N LYS A 24 0.86 11.66 -21.47
CA LYS A 24 -0.18 12.63 -21.09
C LYS A 24 -0.73 12.26 -19.72
N LYS A 25 -0.76 13.23 -18.79
CA LYS A 25 -1.37 13.01 -17.48
C LYS A 25 -2.81 12.55 -17.66
N ILE A 26 -3.12 11.38 -17.12
CA ILE A 26 -4.51 10.90 -17.03
C ILE A 26 -5.24 11.89 -16.12
N LYS A 27 -6.33 12.50 -16.62
CA LYS A 27 -7.14 13.40 -15.81
C LYS A 27 -7.67 12.60 -14.62
N LYS A 28 -7.37 13.04 -13.39
CA LYS A 28 -7.98 12.48 -12.20
C LYS A 28 -9.50 12.66 -12.31
N LYS A 29 -10.28 11.59 -12.14
CA LYS A 29 -11.71 11.72 -11.87
C LYS A 29 -11.85 12.58 -10.60
N LYS A 30 -12.85 13.48 -10.54
CA LYS A 30 -13.15 14.22 -9.33
C LYS A 30 -13.36 13.21 -8.19
N ASP A 31 -12.54 13.31 -7.14
CA ASP A 31 -12.72 12.45 -5.98
C ASP A 31 -14.07 12.77 -5.33
N PHE A 32 -14.93 11.77 -5.23
CA PHE A 32 -16.19 11.87 -4.49
C PHE A 32 -15.98 11.91 -2.97
N TYR A 33 -14.78 11.61 -2.51
CA TYR A 33 -14.44 11.51 -1.11
C TYR A 33 -13.53 12.67 -0.70
N ASN A 34 -14.04 13.53 0.18
CA ASN A 34 -13.30 14.69 0.72
C ASN A 34 -12.33 14.31 1.85
N LEU A 35 -11.91 13.05 1.94
CA LEU A 35 -10.97 12.64 2.96
C LEU A 35 -9.54 12.88 2.49
N ASP A 36 -8.89 13.86 3.10
CA ASP A 36 -7.47 14.10 2.90
C ASP A 36 -6.64 13.02 3.58
N LYS A 37 -5.69 12.43 2.84
CA LYS A 37 -4.86 11.33 3.32
C LYS A 37 -3.92 11.77 4.44
N GLU A 38 -3.33 12.96 4.35
CA GLU A 38 -2.46 13.50 5.39
C GLU A 38 -3.25 13.69 6.69
N PHE A 39 -4.43 14.28 6.60
CA PHE A 39 -5.31 14.47 7.75
C PHE A 39 -5.70 13.14 8.40
N PHE A 40 -6.08 12.14 7.59
CA PHE A 40 -6.43 10.81 8.09
C PHE A 40 -5.25 10.15 8.80
N LEU A 41 -4.08 10.11 8.17
CA LEU A 41 -2.89 9.48 8.74
C LEU A 41 -2.42 10.20 9.99
N LYS A 42 -2.43 11.53 10.00
CA LYS A 42 -2.11 12.33 11.19
C LYS A 42 -3.04 11.97 12.34
N THR A 43 -4.36 12.00 12.11
CA THR A 43 -5.37 11.66 13.12
C THR A 43 -5.19 10.24 13.64
N LEU A 44 -4.92 9.27 12.75
CA LEU A 44 -4.61 7.89 13.13
C LEU A 44 -3.40 7.84 14.07
N LEU A 45 -2.30 8.49 13.69
CA LEU A 45 -1.05 8.47 14.44
C LEU A 45 -1.16 9.15 15.81
N GLU A 46 -1.91 10.24 15.92
CA GLU A 46 -2.14 10.96 17.18
C GLU A 46 -2.99 10.17 18.17
N ASN A 47 -3.96 9.42 17.67
CA ASN A 47 -4.92 8.68 18.49
C ASN A 47 -4.57 7.21 18.73
N MET A 48 -3.56 6.67 18.03
CA MET A 48 -3.17 5.28 18.23
C MET A 48 -2.32 5.07 19.47
N GLN A 49 -2.50 3.93 20.11
CA GLN A 49 -1.67 3.54 21.26
C GLN A 49 -0.22 3.30 20.83
N LYS A 50 0.75 3.69 21.68
CA LYS A 50 2.21 3.56 21.43
C LYS A 50 2.69 2.14 21.07
N LYS A 51 1.96 1.11 21.49
CA LYS A 51 2.32 -0.29 21.25
C LYS A 51 1.83 -0.85 19.92
N ILE A 52 0.99 -0.11 19.18
CA ILE A 52 0.45 -0.54 17.90
C ILE A 52 1.55 -0.43 16.85
N LYS A 53 1.73 -1.48 16.05
CA LYS A 53 2.65 -1.49 14.92
C LYS A 53 1.88 -1.28 13.62
N ILE A 54 2.38 -0.40 12.77
CA ILE A 54 1.92 -0.25 11.40
C ILE A 54 2.87 -0.99 10.48
N ILE A 55 2.33 -1.81 9.59
CA ILE A 55 3.04 -2.41 8.46
C ILE A 55 2.45 -1.78 7.22
N SER A 56 3.24 -0.95 6.55
CA SER A 56 2.81 -0.09 5.46
C SER A 56 3.30 -0.59 4.11
N SER A 57 2.44 -0.52 3.10
CA SER A 57 2.77 -0.88 1.73
C SER A 57 3.85 0.01 1.14
N THR A 58 4.55 -0.51 0.13
CA THR A 58 5.53 0.26 -0.61
C THR A 58 4.91 1.49 -1.30
N GLY A 59 5.70 2.49 -1.60
CA GLY A 59 5.26 3.70 -2.29
C GLY A 59 4.91 4.87 -1.37
N TYR A 60 3.93 5.68 -1.76
CA TYR A 60 3.62 6.92 -1.04
C TYR A 60 3.03 6.71 0.34
N ASN A 61 2.36 5.59 0.61
CA ASN A 61 1.83 5.31 1.95
C ASN A 61 2.95 5.25 2.99
N SER A 62 4.02 4.53 2.69
CA SER A 62 5.19 4.45 3.58
C SER A 62 5.94 5.78 3.68
N ARG A 63 6.14 6.47 2.55
CA ARG A 63 6.84 7.76 2.54
C ARG A 63 6.11 8.82 3.36
N GLU A 64 4.82 8.91 3.22
CA GLU A 64 3.99 9.86 3.95
C GLU A 64 3.91 9.52 5.43
N LEU A 65 3.79 8.24 5.76
CA LEU A 65 3.81 7.79 7.15
C LEU A 65 5.12 8.19 7.85
N ILE A 66 6.28 7.99 7.21
CA ILE A 66 7.59 8.42 7.71
C ILE A 66 7.60 9.94 7.89
N TYR A 67 7.22 10.68 6.85
CA TYR A 67 7.19 12.13 6.86
C TYR A 67 6.35 12.69 8.01
N LEU A 68 5.15 12.15 8.22
CA LEU A 68 4.26 12.59 9.30
C LEU A 68 4.81 12.26 10.69
N ARG A 69 5.44 11.10 10.85
CA ARG A 69 6.14 10.73 12.08
C ARG A 69 7.23 11.74 12.44
N GLU A 70 7.99 12.18 11.46
CA GLU A 70 9.07 13.17 11.64
C GLU A 70 8.51 14.57 11.88
N LYS A 71 7.61 15.03 11.01
CA LYS A 71 7.00 16.36 11.05
C LYS A 71 6.33 16.66 12.39
N TYR A 72 5.57 15.70 12.92
CA TYR A 72 4.82 15.86 14.16
C TYR A 72 5.54 15.26 15.38
N LYS A 73 6.80 14.84 15.24
CA LYS A 73 7.60 14.24 16.32
C LYS A 73 6.90 13.06 17.00
N LEU A 74 6.09 12.32 16.26
CA LEU A 74 5.33 11.17 16.73
C LEU A 74 6.25 9.94 16.82
N LYS A 75 7.28 10.05 17.65
CA LYS A 75 8.32 9.05 17.85
C LYS A 75 7.76 7.91 18.67
N ASN A 76 7.20 6.88 18.08
CA ASN A 76 6.88 5.68 18.86
C ASN A 76 6.71 4.44 18.03
N SER A 77 7.10 4.51 16.80
CA SER A 77 6.81 3.42 15.94
C SER A 77 8.04 2.59 15.68
N ARG A 78 7.82 1.35 15.87
CA ARG A 78 8.60 0.32 15.23
C ARG A 78 7.84 -0.11 13.99
N ASP A 79 7.37 0.87 13.18
CA ASP A 79 6.64 0.59 11.96
C ASP A 79 7.53 -0.17 11.00
N PHE A 80 6.92 -0.99 10.17
CA PHE A 80 7.63 -1.71 9.12
C PHE A 80 7.16 -1.19 7.76
N TYR A 81 8.11 -0.74 6.98
CA TYR A 81 7.87 -0.17 5.66
C TYR A 81 8.28 -1.19 4.60
N MET A 82 7.31 -1.65 3.81
CA MET A 82 7.60 -2.58 2.72
C MET A 82 8.46 -1.91 1.65
N VAL A 83 9.56 -2.54 1.29
CA VAL A 83 10.44 -2.12 0.20
C VAL A 83 10.48 -3.23 -0.84
N GLY A 84 10.03 -2.94 -2.07
CA GLY A 84 10.02 -3.90 -3.18
C GLY A 84 9.00 -5.03 -3.09
N GLY A 85 8.28 -5.16 -1.99
CA GLY A 85 7.29 -6.22 -1.75
C GLY A 85 5.85 -5.77 -1.98
N MET A 86 5.56 -5.02 -3.04
CA MET A 86 4.21 -4.56 -3.36
C MET A 86 3.25 -5.75 -3.51
N GLY A 87 2.07 -5.66 -2.91
CA GLY A 87 1.08 -6.75 -2.87
C GLY A 87 1.23 -7.73 -1.70
N HIS A 88 2.31 -7.67 -0.93
CA HIS A 88 2.55 -8.61 0.18
C HIS A 88 2.36 -8.01 1.58
N THR A 89 1.92 -6.76 1.68
CA THR A 89 1.74 -6.05 2.95
C THR A 89 0.81 -6.78 3.89
N SER A 90 -0.33 -7.26 3.38
CA SER A 90 -1.32 -8.00 4.16
C SER A 90 -0.75 -9.29 4.75
N SER A 91 0.05 -10.02 3.98
CA SER A 91 0.67 -11.29 4.42
C SER A 91 1.72 -11.04 5.50
N VAL A 92 2.56 -10.01 5.36
CA VAL A 92 3.55 -9.63 6.38
C VAL A 92 2.87 -9.14 7.65
N ALA A 93 1.84 -8.29 7.51
CA ALA A 93 1.07 -7.79 8.65
C ALA A 93 0.32 -8.91 9.38
N LEU A 94 -0.24 -9.86 8.64
CA LEU A 94 -0.89 -11.03 9.21
C LEU A 94 0.12 -11.87 10.01
N GLY A 95 1.24 -12.26 9.40
CA GLY A 95 2.29 -13.05 10.06
C GLY A 95 2.77 -12.40 11.36
N TYR A 96 3.01 -11.08 11.32
CA TYR A 96 3.37 -10.34 12.52
C TYR A 96 2.25 -10.35 13.57
N SER A 97 0.99 -10.15 13.19
CA SER A 97 -0.15 -10.10 14.11
C SER A 97 -0.39 -11.45 14.82
N LEU A 98 -0.09 -12.55 14.14
CA LEU A 98 -0.23 -13.90 14.70
C LEU A 98 0.86 -14.21 15.73
N SER A 99 2.07 -13.71 15.51
CA SER A 99 3.21 -13.93 16.41
C SER A 99 3.30 -12.92 17.56
N ALA A 100 2.82 -11.69 17.34
CA ALA A 100 2.92 -10.60 18.29
C ALA A 100 1.68 -10.51 19.20
N LYS A 101 1.90 -10.16 20.47
CA LYS A 101 0.79 -9.85 21.41
C LYS A 101 0.17 -8.46 21.18
N ASN A 102 0.79 -7.63 20.35
CA ASN A 102 0.39 -6.25 20.10
C ASN A 102 -0.58 -6.11 18.91
N LYS A 103 -1.40 -5.09 18.96
CA LYS A 103 -2.24 -4.73 17.82
C LYS A 103 -1.38 -4.34 16.61
N THR A 104 -1.79 -4.79 15.44
CA THR A 104 -1.12 -4.58 14.17
C THR A 104 -2.08 -3.92 13.19
N ILE A 105 -1.62 -2.87 12.53
CA ILE A 105 -2.33 -2.21 11.44
C ILE A 105 -1.59 -2.54 10.13
N CYS A 106 -2.29 -3.18 9.21
CA CYS A 106 -1.90 -3.27 7.81
C CYS A 106 -2.38 -1.99 7.12
N LEU A 107 -1.46 -1.12 6.71
CA LEU A 107 -1.77 0.08 5.94
C LEU A 107 -1.41 -0.17 4.48
N ASP A 108 -2.42 -0.40 3.66
CA ASP A 108 -2.24 -0.80 2.27
C ASP A 108 -2.86 0.20 1.29
N GLY A 109 -2.46 0.13 0.04
CA GLY A 109 -3.02 0.88 -1.05
C GLY A 109 -3.80 -0.03 -2.01
N ASP A 110 -4.75 0.53 -2.74
CA ASP A 110 -5.57 -0.19 -3.72
C ASP A 110 -4.73 -0.92 -4.76
N GLY A 111 -3.73 -0.27 -5.33
CA GLY A 111 -2.83 -0.90 -6.30
C GLY A 111 -2.02 -2.05 -5.69
N SER A 112 -1.58 -1.93 -4.45
CA SER A 112 -0.88 -3.00 -3.74
C SER A 112 -1.82 -4.18 -3.45
N LEU A 113 -3.02 -3.90 -2.94
CA LEU A 113 -4.03 -4.93 -2.71
C LEU A 113 -4.35 -5.72 -3.98
N LEU A 114 -4.58 -5.02 -5.10
CA LEU A 114 -4.97 -5.65 -6.36
C LEU A 114 -3.87 -6.52 -6.98
N MET A 115 -2.61 -6.19 -6.75
CA MET A 115 -1.50 -7.02 -7.23
C MET A 115 -1.49 -8.43 -6.63
N HIS A 116 -2.03 -8.61 -5.43
CA HIS A 116 -2.10 -9.90 -4.76
C HIS A 116 -3.41 -10.06 -3.98
N LEU A 117 -4.52 -9.84 -4.67
CA LEU A 117 -5.87 -9.79 -4.09
C LEU A 117 -6.20 -11.02 -3.25
N GLY A 118 -5.77 -12.21 -3.65
CA GLY A 118 -5.99 -13.44 -2.89
C GLY A 118 -5.45 -13.43 -1.47
N SER A 119 -4.46 -12.59 -1.16
CA SER A 119 -3.88 -12.49 0.18
C SER A 119 -4.86 -12.03 1.26
N ILE A 120 -5.87 -11.22 0.88
CA ILE A 120 -6.89 -10.79 1.83
C ILE A 120 -7.80 -11.92 2.29
N LYS A 121 -7.99 -12.97 1.46
CA LYS A 121 -8.72 -14.17 1.90
C LYS A 121 -7.98 -14.87 3.03
N THR A 122 -6.66 -15.00 2.91
CA THR A 122 -5.82 -15.55 3.98
C THR A 122 -5.92 -14.69 5.25
N ALA A 123 -5.83 -13.36 5.09
CA ALA A 123 -5.99 -12.44 6.22
C ALA A 123 -7.38 -12.56 6.85
N GLY A 124 -8.46 -12.54 6.07
CA GLY A 124 -9.82 -12.67 6.59
C GLY A 124 -10.09 -14.00 7.29
N THR A 125 -9.37 -15.06 6.91
CA THR A 125 -9.51 -16.38 7.53
C THR A 125 -8.74 -16.51 8.85
N PHE A 126 -7.50 -16.03 8.90
CA PHE A 126 -6.59 -16.30 9.99
C PHE A 126 -6.34 -15.12 10.93
N ALA A 127 -6.75 -13.89 10.55
CA ALA A 127 -6.55 -12.72 11.37
C ALA A 127 -7.29 -12.82 12.70
N ASN A 128 -6.59 -12.45 13.75
CA ASN A 128 -7.16 -12.37 15.09
C ASN A 128 -7.64 -10.94 15.40
N LYS A 129 -8.20 -10.72 16.61
CA LYS A 129 -8.70 -9.41 17.08
C LYS A 129 -7.65 -8.30 17.08
N ASN A 130 -6.37 -8.63 17.02
CA ASN A 130 -5.27 -7.67 17.04
C ASN A 130 -4.94 -7.14 15.64
N PHE A 131 -5.44 -7.74 14.58
CA PHE A 131 -5.22 -7.33 13.20
C PHE A 131 -6.26 -6.30 12.76
N LYS A 132 -5.79 -5.21 12.16
CA LYS A 132 -6.63 -4.20 11.49
C LYS A 132 -6.09 -3.98 10.09
N TYR A 133 -6.98 -3.96 9.12
CA TYR A 133 -6.64 -3.65 7.72
C TYR A 133 -7.20 -2.26 7.37
N ILE A 134 -6.35 -1.38 6.90
CA ILE A 134 -6.72 -0.04 6.40
C ILE A 134 -6.31 0.01 4.93
N LEU A 135 -7.29 0.22 4.06
CA LEU A 135 -7.09 0.40 2.63
C LEU A 135 -7.21 1.89 2.28
N LEU A 136 -6.14 2.47 1.78
CA LEU A 136 -6.15 3.80 1.18
C LEU A 136 -6.36 3.65 -0.32
N ASN A 137 -7.54 4.03 -0.79
CA ASN A 137 -7.92 3.94 -2.20
C ASN A 137 -7.92 5.32 -2.86
N ASN A 138 -7.02 5.52 -3.81
CA ASN A 138 -7.00 6.72 -4.67
C ASN A 138 -7.19 6.38 -6.15
N ASN A 139 -7.48 5.12 -6.48
CA ASN A 139 -7.67 4.59 -7.83
C ASN A 139 -6.47 4.74 -8.76
N MET A 140 -5.26 4.92 -8.21
CA MET A 140 -4.07 5.21 -9.00
C MET A 140 -2.80 4.59 -8.41
N HIS A 141 -1.90 4.19 -9.30
CA HIS A 141 -0.51 3.86 -8.99
C HIS A 141 0.36 5.13 -8.94
N ASP A 142 0.07 6.04 -8.02
CA ASP A 142 0.72 7.38 -7.96
C ASP A 142 2.25 7.32 -7.87
N SER A 143 2.80 6.30 -7.21
CA SER A 143 4.25 6.18 -6.99
C SER A 143 5.05 5.74 -8.22
N VAL A 144 4.38 5.29 -9.27
CA VAL A 144 5.03 4.74 -10.49
C VAL A 144 4.50 5.32 -11.80
N GLY A 145 3.76 6.42 -11.75
CA GLY A 145 3.33 7.12 -12.97
C GLY A 145 1.86 7.48 -13.05
N GLY A 146 1.07 7.16 -12.03
CA GLY A 146 -0.33 7.60 -11.93
C GLY A 146 -1.30 6.83 -12.82
N GLN A 147 -0.98 5.59 -13.20
CA GLN A 147 -1.91 4.73 -13.94
C GLN A 147 -3.09 4.35 -13.05
N ARG A 148 -4.28 4.20 -13.65
CA ARG A 148 -5.48 3.76 -12.93
C ARG A 148 -5.32 2.32 -12.44
N THR A 149 -5.81 2.07 -11.22
CA THR A 149 -5.89 0.72 -10.64
C THR A 149 -7.23 0.05 -10.94
N TYR A 150 -8.25 0.82 -11.36
CA TYR A 150 -9.64 0.37 -11.52
C TYR A 150 -10.27 -0.14 -10.22
N ALA A 151 -9.78 0.31 -9.10
CA ALA A 151 -10.32 -0.04 -7.79
C ALA A 151 -11.69 0.59 -7.51
N ASP A 152 -12.08 1.60 -8.29
CA ASP A 152 -13.40 2.24 -8.24
C ASP A 152 -14.55 1.32 -8.69
N ASP A 153 -14.24 0.22 -9.36
CA ASP A 153 -15.24 -0.78 -9.78
C ASP A 153 -15.46 -1.87 -8.70
N ILE A 154 -14.74 -1.79 -7.56
CA ILE A 154 -14.80 -2.80 -6.51
C ILE A 154 -15.57 -2.28 -5.29
N ASP A 155 -16.59 -3.04 -4.89
CA ASP A 155 -17.26 -2.87 -3.59
C ASP A 155 -16.41 -3.53 -2.48
N PHE A 156 -15.52 -2.75 -1.88
CA PHE A 156 -14.61 -3.26 -0.84
C PHE A 156 -15.33 -3.70 0.43
N GLU A 157 -16.51 -3.18 0.72
CA GLU A 157 -17.30 -3.64 1.84
C GLU A 157 -17.80 -5.08 1.62
N LYS A 158 -18.43 -5.34 0.47
CA LYS A 158 -18.85 -6.69 0.13
C LYS A 158 -17.68 -7.64 0.00
N LEU A 159 -16.60 -7.19 -0.63
CA LEU A 159 -15.37 -7.98 -0.76
C LEU A 159 -14.83 -8.38 0.61
N SER A 160 -14.67 -7.43 1.53
CA SER A 160 -14.12 -7.69 2.86
C SER A 160 -14.97 -8.71 3.64
N LYS A 161 -16.30 -8.57 3.59
CA LYS A 161 -17.22 -9.51 4.21
C LYS A 161 -17.13 -10.90 3.61
N SER A 162 -17.06 -10.99 2.27
CA SER A 162 -17.00 -12.28 1.54
C SER A 162 -15.71 -13.07 1.82
N VAL A 163 -14.61 -12.38 2.08
CA VAL A 163 -13.33 -13.03 2.41
C VAL A 163 -13.16 -13.33 3.90
N GLY A 164 -14.08 -12.91 4.76
CA GLY A 164 -14.13 -13.31 6.16
C GLY A 164 -13.81 -12.23 7.19
N PHE A 165 -13.66 -10.96 6.80
CA PHE A 165 -13.57 -9.88 7.77
C PHE A 165 -14.94 -9.67 8.46
N LYS A 166 -14.91 -9.59 9.80
CA LYS A 166 -16.15 -9.51 10.60
C LYS A 166 -16.75 -8.11 10.68
N LYS A 167 -15.93 -7.08 10.45
CA LYS A 167 -16.32 -5.66 10.51
C LYS A 167 -15.67 -4.90 9.37
N PHE A 168 -16.44 -4.01 8.80
CA PHE A 168 -16.01 -3.04 7.83
C PHE A 168 -16.30 -1.63 8.39
#